data_e89517418ad2b5513206a0f177c77c9c
#
_entry.id   e89517418ad2b5513206a0f177c77c9c
#
_cell.length_a   1.000
_cell.length_b   1.000
_cell.length_c   1.000
_cell.angle_alpha   90.00
_cell.angle_beta   90.00
_cell.angle_gamma   90.00
#
_symmetry.space_group_name_H-M   'P 1'
#
loop_
_entity.id
_entity.type
_entity.pdbx_description
1 polymer ?
#
loop_
_entity_poly.entity_id
_entity_poly.type
_entity_poly.pdbx_seq_one_letter_code
_entity_poly.pdbx_strand_id
1 'polypeptide(L)'
;MKNSPVKIELLAPARDYETAIDAINHGADAVYIGAPRFGARQAAGNSVEDIARLTEYAHLFGVKVYVTLNTIVYDDEIADVESLIAELYNVGVDALIVQDMGILRMNIPPIALHASTQMDNRTAEKVDFLYRAGLKQIVLARELGIEEITAIHKAVPGARLEAFVHGALCVSYSGRCYASQHCFARSANRGACAQFCRLAFDLVDADGKVVVRDKHLLSLKDMNRSAALEQMLDAGVVSFKIEGRLKENSYVKNVTAYYRNRLDEIFARRPEYVRSSHGVTRPQFVPSPAKSFNRGFTNYFLFGRGEDIASFDTPKSLGEQMGEVKMVMKNYIVVAGGSTFANGDGACFIDDDGHLQGFRINRVEGDRLFPQTMPEVVKGTLLYRNFSNEFEREVSRSSSPRKLRLALSFTSTVDGFALTAIDESGVEAMLEVQSEKALARTPQRVNLLGQLSKWGNTPFEVTDVKVLFDEDYFIPSSLVADMRRSVCEMLLEKHRTEYVREERSPLPDGLLLSEKSLDYTANVANLLSREFYASCGVQDISPAFELTPPADVPLMYCKHCIKYSLGWCSRSGARMPFKEPLSLVVGDGRRFRLQFDCKKCMMKVVAE
;
A
#
# COMPACT_ATOMS: atom_id res chain seq x y z
N MET A 1 -16.30 29.52 -11.76
CA MET A 1 -15.16 28.73 -12.28
C MET A 1 -15.42 27.28 -11.91
N LYS A 2 -15.48 26.36 -12.87
CA LYS A 2 -15.53 24.92 -12.52
C LYS A 2 -14.18 24.58 -11.89
N ASN A 3 -14.18 24.18 -10.62
CA ASN A 3 -12.95 23.70 -9.98
C ASN A 3 -12.41 22.52 -10.82
N SER A 4 -11.10 22.51 -11.08
CA SER A 4 -10.47 21.35 -11.72
C SER A 4 -10.73 20.10 -10.87
N PRO A 5 -10.98 18.93 -11.49
CA PRO A 5 -11.27 17.73 -10.75
C PRO A 5 -10.09 17.35 -9.82
N VAL A 6 -10.41 16.78 -8.67
CA VAL A 6 -9.43 16.35 -7.67
C VAL A 6 -8.77 15.05 -8.15
N LYS A 7 -7.45 15.06 -8.25
CA LYS A 7 -6.68 13.87 -8.61
C LYS A 7 -6.57 12.93 -7.43
N ILE A 8 -7.00 11.69 -7.61
CA ILE A 8 -6.99 10.63 -6.60
C ILE A 8 -5.92 9.60 -6.96
N GLU A 9 -5.15 9.20 -5.96
CA GLU A 9 -4.01 8.31 -6.08
C GLU A 9 -4.31 6.95 -5.44
N LEU A 10 -4.12 5.86 -6.18
CA LEU A 10 -4.02 4.51 -5.65
C LEU A 10 -2.54 4.13 -5.52
N LEU A 11 -2.05 4.05 -4.29
CA LEU A 11 -0.64 3.79 -3.98
C LEU A 11 -0.44 2.31 -3.63
N ALA A 12 0.22 1.59 -4.52
CA ALA A 12 0.49 0.15 -4.39
C ALA A 12 1.89 -0.14 -3.84
N PRO A 13 2.05 -1.24 -3.07
CA PRO A 13 3.35 -1.68 -2.59
C PRO A 13 4.15 -2.39 -3.68
N ALA A 14 5.46 -2.22 -3.67
CA ALA A 14 6.39 -3.00 -4.47
C ALA A 14 7.50 -3.59 -3.60
N ARG A 15 7.72 -4.91 -3.72
CA ARG A 15 8.85 -5.60 -3.11
C ARG A 15 10.11 -5.38 -3.94
N ASP A 16 9.97 -5.48 -5.25
CA ASP A 16 11.01 -5.42 -6.26
C ASP A 16 10.48 -4.77 -7.55
N TYR A 17 11.35 -4.63 -8.55
CA TYR A 17 11.01 -4.08 -9.86
C TYR A 17 9.82 -4.79 -10.52
N GLU A 18 9.83 -6.12 -10.56
CA GLU A 18 8.76 -6.92 -11.20
C GLU A 18 7.40 -6.70 -10.52
N THR A 19 7.38 -6.67 -9.20
CA THR A 19 6.17 -6.39 -8.42
C THR A 19 5.64 -4.96 -8.67
N ALA A 20 6.55 -3.99 -8.85
CA ALA A 20 6.17 -2.61 -9.19
C ALA A 20 5.53 -2.52 -10.58
N ILE A 21 6.11 -3.16 -11.60
CA ILE A 21 5.54 -3.25 -12.95
C ILE A 21 4.17 -3.92 -12.91
N ASP A 22 4.02 -4.99 -12.14
CA ASP A 22 2.74 -5.66 -11.94
C ASP A 22 1.69 -4.72 -11.31
N ALA A 23 2.06 -3.94 -10.30
CA ALA A 23 1.17 -2.94 -9.69
C ALA A 23 0.72 -1.88 -10.70
N ILE A 24 1.65 -1.32 -11.49
CA ILE A 24 1.37 -0.31 -12.52
C ILE A 24 0.41 -0.87 -13.58
N ASN A 25 0.65 -2.08 -14.05
CA ASN A 25 -0.16 -2.75 -15.06
C ASN A 25 -1.55 -3.17 -14.55
N HIS A 26 -1.74 -3.21 -13.23
CA HIS A 26 -3.02 -3.51 -12.59
C HIS A 26 -3.71 -2.28 -11.97
N GLY A 27 -3.24 -1.07 -12.30
CA GLY A 27 -3.98 0.17 -12.07
C GLY A 27 -3.49 1.05 -10.93
N ALA A 28 -2.30 0.85 -10.41
CA ALA A 28 -1.67 1.78 -9.48
C ALA A 28 -1.44 3.15 -10.13
N ASP A 29 -1.67 4.22 -9.37
CA ASP A 29 -1.35 5.61 -9.74
C ASP A 29 -0.01 6.05 -9.17
N ALA A 30 0.46 5.34 -8.14
CA ALA A 30 1.81 5.44 -7.60
C ALA A 30 2.24 4.09 -7.02
N VAL A 31 3.55 3.86 -6.96
CA VAL A 31 4.13 2.69 -6.28
C VAL A 31 5.11 3.15 -5.21
N TYR A 32 5.18 2.40 -4.08
CA TYR A 32 6.21 2.64 -3.09
C TYR A 32 7.10 1.42 -2.92
N ILE A 33 8.41 1.65 -2.97
CA ILE A 33 9.44 0.62 -2.98
C ILE A 33 10.49 0.92 -1.91
N GLY A 34 11.20 -0.11 -1.43
CA GLY A 34 12.29 0.05 -0.47
C GLY A 34 13.57 0.51 -1.15
N ALA A 35 14.28 1.47 -0.56
CA ALA A 35 15.67 1.77 -0.90
C ALA A 35 16.59 0.58 -0.57
N PRO A 36 17.83 0.55 -1.07
CA PRO A 36 18.82 -0.48 -0.71
C PRO A 36 19.07 -0.57 0.80
N ARG A 37 18.96 0.57 1.50
CA ARG A 37 19.09 0.72 2.96
C ARG A 37 18.07 1.70 3.51
N PHE A 38 17.93 1.81 4.83
CA PHE A 38 17.12 2.80 5.56
C PHE A 38 15.60 2.72 5.35
N GLY A 39 15.08 1.61 4.83
CA GLY A 39 13.64 1.38 4.69
C GLY A 39 13.06 0.49 5.80
N ALA A 40 11.87 0.82 6.30
CA ALA A 40 11.11 -0.04 7.22
C ALA A 40 10.64 -1.31 6.49
N ARG A 41 11.40 -2.34 6.46
CA ARG A 41 11.36 -3.67 5.82
C ARG A 41 12.68 -3.92 5.09
N GLN A 42 13.75 -4.06 5.85
CA GLN A 42 15.12 -4.30 5.33
C GLN A 42 15.21 -5.43 4.28
N ALA A 43 14.34 -6.44 4.38
CA ALA A 43 14.32 -7.58 3.45
C ALA A 43 13.79 -7.23 2.03
N ALA A 44 13.36 -5.99 1.77
CA ALA A 44 12.85 -5.54 0.48
C ALA A 44 13.65 -4.35 -0.07
N GLY A 45 14.97 -4.38 0.06
CA GLY A 45 15.89 -3.38 -0.52
C GLY A 45 16.11 -3.64 -2.00
N ASN A 46 16.07 -2.56 -2.80
CA ASN A 46 16.26 -2.61 -4.26
C ASN A 46 17.45 -1.76 -4.67
N SER A 47 18.15 -2.14 -5.73
CA SER A 47 19.25 -1.35 -6.28
C SER A 47 18.76 -0.02 -6.87
N VAL A 48 19.65 0.96 -6.95
CA VAL A 48 19.34 2.26 -7.58
C VAL A 48 19.05 2.07 -9.07
N GLU A 49 19.72 1.11 -9.72
CA GLU A 49 19.52 0.77 -11.13
C GLU A 49 18.13 0.19 -11.39
N ASP A 50 17.61 -0.67 -10.51
CA ASP A 50 16.25 -1.19 -10.62
C ASP A 50 15.21 -0.08 -10.42
N ILE A 51 15.49 0.84 -9.49
CA ILE A 51 14.64 2.03 -9.27
C ILE A 51 14.67 2.96 -10.49
N ALA A 52 15.82 3.15 -11.15
CA ALA A 52 15.94 3.92 -12.37
C ALA A 52 15.09 3.36 -13.52
N ARG A 53 15.17 2.04 -13.74
CA ARG A 53 14.34 1.35 -14.74
C ARG A 53 12.85 1.46 -14.42
N LEU A 54 12.51 1.42 -13.12
CA LEU A 54 11.14 1.56 -12.66
C LEU A 54 10.60 2.98 -12.91
N THR A 55 11.36 4.03 -12.61
CA THR A 55 10.93 5.42 -12.85
C THR A 55 10.71 5.68 -14.33
N GLU A 56 11.60 5.20 -15.20
CA GLU A 56 11.43 5.31 -16.66
C GLU A 56 10.11 4.69 -17.14
N TYR A 57 9.79 3.49 -16.68
CA TYR A 57 8.53 2.82 -17.03
C TYR A 57 7.31 3.52 -16.44
N ALA A 58 7.36 3.91 -15.17
CA ALA A 58 6.25 4.50 -14.44
C ALA A 58 5.85 5.87 -15.01
N HIS A 59 6.83 6.73 -15.30
CA HIS A 59 6.62 8.09 -15.78
C HIS A 59 5.94 8.13 -17.14
N LEU A 60 6.09 7.10 -17.97
CA LEU A 60 5.37 6.95 -19.22
C LEU A 60 3.84 7.04 -19.03
N PHE A 61 3.34 6.58 -17.90
CA PHE A 61 1.92 6.61 -17.56
C PHE A 61 1.57 7.73 -16.55
N GLY A 62 2.51 8.60 -16.21
CA GLY A 62 2.36 9.57 -15.12
C GLY A 62 2.20 8.91 -13.75
N VAL A 63 2.62 7.65 -13.60
CA VAL A 63 2.66 6.93 -12.32
C VAL A 63 3.88 7.36 -11.54
N LYS A 64 3.70 7.68 -10.26
CA LYS A 64 4.77 8.16 -9.39
C LYS A 64 5.50 7.01 -8.70
N VAL A 65 6.79 7.20 -8.45
CA VAL A 65 7.64 6.27 -7.72
C VAL A 65 8.09 6.91 -6.41
N TYR A 66 7.65 6.34 -5.27
CA TYR A 66 8.04 6.77 -3.94
C TYR A 66 9.01 5.79 -3.31
N VAL A 67 10.13 6.29 -2.80
CA VAL A 67 11.10 5.43 -2.12
C VAL A 67 10.98 5.62 -0.61
N THR A 68 10.97 4.51 0.14
CA THR A 68 10.88 4.56 1.59
C THR A 68 12.25 4.67 2.24
N LEU A 69 12.49 5.80 2.90
CA LEU A 69 13.57 6.08 3.84
C LEU A 69 12.95 6.36 5.23
N ASN A 70 12.10 5.46 5.68
CA ASN A 70 11.20 5.67 6.82
C ASN A 70 11.64 4.90 8.07
N THR A 71 12.93 4.92 8.34
CA THR A 71 13.56 4.52 9.59
C THR A 71 14.18 5.74 10.28
N ILE A 72 14.50 5.63 11.57
CA ILE A 72 15.40 6.56 12.24
C ILE A 72 16.80 6.38 11.68
N VAL A 73 17.58 7.48 11.64
CA VAL A 73 18.97 7.54 11.12
C VAL A 73 19.88 7.82 12.30
N TYR A 74 21.07 7.20 12.37
CA TYR A 74 22.11 7.50 13.35
C TYR A 74 23.08 8.54 12.79
N ASP A 75 23.85 9.20 13.67
CA ASP A 75 24.79 10.26 13.28
C ASP A 75 25.83 9.80 12.26
N ASP A 76 26.35 8.58 12.40
CA ASP A 76 27.35 7.95 11.51
C ASP A 76 26.77 7.53 10.15
N GLU A 77 25.44 7.54 9.98
CA GLU A 77 24.75 7.17 8.74
C GLU A 77 24.35 8.38 7.89
N ILE A 78 24.46 9.61 8.41
CA ILE A 78 23.96 10.84 7.74
C ILE A 78 24.54 10.99 6.34
N ALA A 79 25.87 10.88 6.20
CA ALA A 79 26.54 11.03 4.90
C ALA A 79 26.08 9.98 3.87
N ASP A 80 25.88 8.74 4.31
CA ASP A 80 25.36 7.66 3.46
C ASP A 80 23.93 7.93 3.00
N VAL A 81 23.08 8.49 3.88
CA VAL A 81 21.69 8.87 3.55
C VAL A 81 21.67 10.02 2.56
N GLU A 82 22.50 11.06 2.74
CA GLU A 82 22.62 12.18 1.80
C GLU A 82 23.04 11.70 0.40
N SER A 83 24.08 10.83 0.32
CA SER A 83 24.52 10.23 -0.96
C SER A 83 23.41 9.44 -1.62
N LEU A 84 22.74 8.56 -0.88
CA LEU A 84 21.64 7.75 -1.41
C LEU A 84 20.47 8.63 -1.92
N ILE A 85 20.13 9.70 -1.20
CA ILE A 85 19.07 10.63 -1.62
C ILE A 85 19.46 11.34 -2.94
N ALA A 86 20.72 11.74 -3.08
CA ALA A 86 21.21 12.34 -4.31
C ALA A 86 21.13 11.37 -5.50
N GLU A 87 21.51 10.10 -5.30
CA GLU A 87 21.40 9.05 -6.32
C GLU A 87 19.94 8.82 -6.72
N LEU A 88 19.02 8.69 -5.74
CA LEU A 88 17.59 8.49 -5.99
C LEU A 88 16.96 9.68 -6.72
N TYR A 89 17.36 10.91 -6.39
CA TYR A 89 16.92 12.10 -7.10
C TYR A 89 17.36 12.10 -8.57
N ASN A 90 18.61 11.73 -8.82
CA ASN A 90 19.19 11.70 -10.17
C ASN A 90 18.51 10.66 -11.08
N VAL A 91 18.07 9.53 -10.53
CA VAL A 91 17.36 8.49 -11.29
C VAL A 91 15.86 8.72 -11.41
N GLY A 92 15.36 9.87 -10.96
CA GLY A 92 13.98 10.28 -11.27
C GLY A 92 12.94 9.95 -10.19
N VAL A 93 13.32 9.54 -8.98
CA VAL A 93 12.36 9.28 -7.89
C VAL A 93 11.53 10.53 -7.59
N ASP A 94 10.20 10.38 -7.47
CA ASP A 94 9.26 11.49 -7.29
C ASP A 94 9.23 12.02 -5.86
N ALA A 95 9.29 11.14 -4.87
CA ALA A 95 9.30 11.54 -3.46
C ALA A 95 9.91 10.47 -2.56
N LEU A 96 10.35 10.91 -1.37
CA LEU A 96 10.78 10.02 -0.28
C LEU A 96 9.72 9.98 0.81
N ILE A 97 9.38 8.78 1.28
CA ILE A 97 8.54 8.59 2.46
C ILE A 97 9.47 8.49 3.67
N VAL A 98 9.44 9.48 4.56
CA VAL A 98 10.45 9.69 5.61
C VAL A 98 9.84 9.60 7.02
N GLN A 99 10.68 9.25 7.99
CA GLN A 99 10.35 9.27 9.43
C GLN A 99 11.22 10.27 10.20
N ASP A 100 12.51 10.29 9.92
CA ASP A 100 13.49 11.10 10.66
C ASP A 100 13.41 12.58 10.26
N MET A 101 13.19 13.46 11.22
CA MET A 101 13.10 14.90 10.96
C MET A 101 14.47 15.55 10.68
N GLY A 102 15.57 14.87 10.96
CA GLY A 102 16.91 15.31 10.58
C GLY A 102 17.10 15.47 9.08
N ILE A 103 16.33 14.72 8.28
CA ILE A 103 16.34 14.83 6.81
C ILE A 103 16.06 16.27 6.33
N LEU A 104 15.28 17.05 7.06
CA LEU A 104 14.99 18.45 6.71
C LEU A 104 16.20 19.37 6.83
N ARG A 105 17.24 18.93 7.54
CA ARG A 105 18.51 19.68 7.74
C ARG A 105 19.68 19.09 6.97
N MET A 106 19.51 17.94 6.33
CA MET A 106 20.51 17.33 5.47
C MET A 106 20.73 18.13 4.19
N ASN A 107 21.94 18.07 3.64
CA ASN A 107 22.29 18.66 2.35
C ASN A 107 21.84 17.73 1.22
N ILE A 108 20.58 17.83 0.84
CA ILE A 108 19.93 16.98 -0.15
C ILE A 108 19.28 17.79 -1.28
N PRO A 109 19.18 17.21 -2.50
CA PRO A 109 18.47 17.85 -3.60
C PRO A 109 17.00 18.15 -3.26
N PRO A 110 16.30 18.96 -4.08
CA PRO A 110 14.92 19.40 -3.78
C PRO A 110 13.87 18.29 -4.06
N ILE A 111 14.15 17.06 -3.67
CA ILE A 111 13.19 15.94 -3.78
C ILE A 111 12.02 16.14 -2.81
N ALA A 112 10.80 15.84 -3.27
CA ALA A 112 9.61 15.93 -2.41
C ALA A 112 9.69 14.93 -1.23
N LEU A 113 9.19 15.37 -0.06
CA LEU A 113 9.19 14.55 1.17
C LEU A 113 7.74 14.31 1.62
N HIS A 114 7.41 13.05 1.90
CA HIS A 114 6.13 12.62 2.44
C HIS A 114 6.30 12.11 3.87
N ALA A 115 5.41 12.53 4.77
CA ALA A 115 5.44 12.08 6.15
C ALA A 115 4.97 10.63 6.27
N SER A 116 5.85 9.74 6.71
CA SER A 116 5.49 8.34 6.98
C SER A 116 4.48 8.23 8.12
N THR A 117 3.64 7.20 8.09
CA THR A 117 2.82 6.80 9.25
C THR A 117 3.68 6.54 10.51
N GLN A 118 4.97 6.23 10.35
CA GLN A 118 5.93 6.04 11.45
C GLN A 118 6.16 7.31 12.29
N MET A 119 5.73 8.48 11.82
CA MET A 119 5.73 9.74 12.58
C MET A 119 4.53 9.90 13.51
N ASP A 120 3.63 8.91 13.59
CA ASP A 120 2.43 8.91 14.45
C ASP A 120 1.47 10.08 14.13
N ASN A 121 1.03 10.17 12.89
CA ASN A 121 0.22 11.28 12.36
C ASN A 121 -1.26 11.11 12.73
N ARG A 122 -1.64 11.44 13.98
CA ARG A 122 -2.98 11.21 14.54
C ARG A 122 -3.78 12.48 14.86
N THR A 123 -3.16 13.64 14.90
CA THR A 123 -3.82 14.88 15.31
C THR A 123 -3.66 15.97 14.27
N ALA A 124 -4.60 16.93 14.27
CA ALA A 124 -4.55 18.08 13.37
C ALA A 124 -3.30 18.92 13.60
N GLU A 125 -2.88 19.09 14.85
CA GLU A 125 -1.68 19.86 15.21
C GLU A 125 -0.42 19.22 14.64
N LYS A 126 -0.31 17.88 14.72
CA LYS A 126 0.82 17.15 14.14
C LYS A 126 0.83 17.25 12.61
N VAL A 127 -0.32 17.12 11.96
CA VAL A 127 -0.45 17.24 10.51
C VAL A 127 -0.13 18.67 10.05
N ASP A 128 -0.61 19.70 10.75
CA ASP A 128 -0.29 21.09 10.47
C ASP A 128 1.21 21.37 10.60
N PHE A 129 1.82 20.91 11.68
CA PHE A 129 3.26 21.07 11.89
C PHE A 129 4.07 20.43 10.75
N LEU A 130 3.77 19.19 10.36
CA LEU A 130 4.46 18.50 9.28
C LEU A 130 4.21 19.16 7.92
N TYR A 131 2.98 19.60 7.65
CA TYR A 131 2.65 20.31 6.42
C TYR A 131 3.42 21.63 6.31
N ARG A 132 3.48 22.43 7.40
CA ARG A 132 4.28 23.66 7.45
C ARG A 132 5.78 23.40 7.37
N ALA A 133 6.26 22.27 7.84
CA ALA A 133 7.65 21.83 7.68
C ALA A 133 8.00 21.41 6.23
N GLY A 134 7.03 21.44 5.30
CA GLY A 134 7.23 21.13 3.88
C GLY A 134 6.87 19.72 3.44
N LEU A 135 6.36 18.86 4.36
CA LEU A 135 5.90 17.51 4.01
C LEU A 135 4.44 17.58 3.56
N LYS A 136 4.21 17.75 2.26
CA LYS A 136 2.86 18.04 1.72
C LYS A 136 1.94 16.82 1.65
N GLN A 137 2.45 15.61 1.58
CA GLN A 137 1.67 14.37 1.66
C GLN A 137 1.94 13.68 2.98
N ILE A 138 0.86 13.36 3.71
CA ILE A 138 0.94 12.88 5.08
C ILE A 138 0.17 11.58 5.23
N VAL A 139 0.91 10.51 5.53
CA VAL A 139 0.33 9.18 5.76
C VAL A 139 -0.29 9.14 7.16
N LEU A 140 -1.59 9.17 7.23
CA LEU A 140 -2.33 9.14 8.48
C LEU A 140 -2.13 7.82 9.24
N ALA A 141 -2.26 7.89 10.56
CA ALA A 141 -2.28 6.71 11.40
C ALA A 141 -3.50 5.83 11.08
N ARG A 142 -3.32 4.50 11.12
CA ARG A 142 -4.36 3.52 10.76
C ARG A 142 -5.55 3.52 11.70
N GLU A 143 -5.34 3.99 12.93
CA GLU A 143 -6.30 3.99 14.04
C GLU A 143 -7.36 5.09 13.97
N LEU A 144 -7.21 6.04 13.04
CA LEU A 144 -8.14 7.17 12.89
C LEU A 144 -9.51 6.71 12.39
N GLY A 145 -10.55 7.27 13.00
CA GLY A 145 -11.92 7.19 12.52
C GLY A 145 -12.21 8.25 11.45
N ILE A 146 -13.33 8.08 10.76
CA ILE A 146 -13.73 8.96 9.65
C ILE A 146 -13.92 10.41 10.12
N GLU A 147 -14.45 10.62 11.33
CA GLU A 147 -14.65 11.93 11.92
C GLU A 147 -13.32 12.63 12.25
N GLU A 148 -12.33 11.86 12.77
CA GLU A 148 -10.98 12.35 13.07
C GLU A 148 -10.26 12.76 11.78
N ILE A 149 -10.37 11.96 10.70
CA ILE A 149 -9.83 12.28 9.36
C ILE A 149 -10.45 13.57 8.82
N THR A 150 -11.78 13.69 8.89
CA THR A 150 -12.52 14.88 8.46
C THR A 150 -12.09 16.12 9.22
N ALA A 151 -11.88 16.01 10.54
CA ALA A 151 -11.42 17.13 11.38
C ALA A 151 -10.00 17.56 10.99
N ILE A 152 -9.10 16.63 10.72
CA ILE A 152 -7.73 16.90 10.24
C ILE A 152 -7.79 17.62 8.89
N HIS A 153 -8.57 17.13 7.92
CA HIS A 153 -8.71 17.75 6.61
C HIS A 153 -9.24 19.18 6.70
N LYS A 154 -10.26 19.42 7.53
CA LYS A 154 -10.81 20.77 7.76
C LYS A 154 -9.80 21.73 8.39
N ALA A 155 -8.97 21.23 9.32
CA ALA A 155 -7.96 22.05 9.99
C ALA A 155 -6.76 22.36 9.08
N VAL A 156 -6.39 21.42 8.17
CA VAL A 156 -5.20 21.55 7.29
C VAL A 156 -5.59 21.20 5.85
N PRO A 157 -6.41 22.03 5.18
CA PRO A 157 -6.96 21.71 3.86
C PRO A 157 -5.91 21.65 2.73
N GLY A 158 -4.71 22.22 2.97
CA GLY A 158 -3.60 22.18 2.02
C GLY A 158 -2.80 20.87 2.06
N ALA A 159 -2.92 20.07 3.11
CA ALA A 159 -2.22 18.79 3.22
C ALA A 159 -2.91 17.71 2.38
N ARG A 160 -2.13 16.96 1.60
CA ARG A 160 -2.60 15.75 0.91
C ARG A 160 -2.63 14.60 1.92
N LEU A 161 -3.83 14.15 2.26
CA LEU A 161 -4.02 13.06 3.21
C LEU A 161 -3.95 11.71 2.51
N GLU A 162 -3.00 10.88 2.95
CA GLU A 162 -2.83 9.50 2.53
C GLU A 162 -3.31 8.56 3.64
N ALA A 163 -4.13 7.56 3.31
CA ALA A 163 -4.62 6.60 4.29
C ALA A 163 -4.48 5.17 3.81
N PHE A 164 -4.10 4.25 4.71
CA PHE A 164 -4.13 2.83 4.42
C PHE A 164 -5.56 2.32 4.25
N VAL A 165 -5.77 1.49 3.23
CA VAL A 165 -7.08 0.91 2.92
C VAL A 165 -7.10 -0.61 2.91
N HIS A 166 -5.93 -1.26 2.79
CA HIS A 166 -5.85 -2.72 2.72
C HIS A 166 -4.57 -3.26 3.35
N GLY A 167 -4.66 -4.50 3.90
CA GLY A 167 -3.53 -5.32 4.29
C GLY A 167 -3.24 -5.33 5.79
N ALA A 168 -2.06 -5.78 6.17
CA ALA A 168 -1.70 -6.07 7.55
C ALA A 168 -1.72 -4.85 8.47
N LEU A 169 -2.31 -5.02 9.66
CA LEU A 169 -2.34 -4.02 10.71
C LEU A 169 -1.16 -4.18 11.68
N CYS A 170 -0.65 -3.05 12.16
CA CYS A 170 0.18 -2.98 13.34
C CYS A 170 -0.72 -2.72 14.56
N VAL A 171 -0.55 -3.48 15.65
CA VAL A 171 -1.36 -3.32 16.86
C VAL A 171 -0.94 -2.10 17.69
N SER A 172 0.35 -1.75 17.67
CA SER A 172 0.86 -0.52 18.25
C SER A 172 0.69 0.65 17.30
N TYR A 173 0.52 1.85 17.84
CA TYR A 173 0.67 3.06 17.06
C TYR A 173 2.00 3.04 16.31
N SER A 174 1.96 3.42 15.03
CA SER A 174 3.15 3.38 14.17
C SER A 174 4.24 4.31 14.72
N GLY A 175 5.50 3.84 14.71
CA GLY A 175 6.63 4.53 15.32
C GLY A 175 6.72 4.42 16.85
N ARG A 176 5.73 3.82 17.53
CA ARG A 176 5.68 3.69 18.99
C ARG A 176 5.69 2.24 19.46
N CYS A 177 6.48 1.40 18.81
CA CYS A 177 6.67 0.01 19.20
C CYS A 177 8.16 -0.30 19.41
N TYR A 178 8.54 -0.56 20.64
CA TYR A 178 9.91 -0.85 21.09
C TYR A 178 10.08 -2.30 21.56
N ALA A 179 8.99 -3.10 21.51
CA ALA A 179 9.01 -4.49 21.99
C ALA A 179 10.02 -5.36 21.24
N SER A 180 10.16 -5.19 19.91
CA SER A 180 11.17 -5.92 19.13
C SER A 180 12.60 -5.54 19.51
N GLN A 181 12.87 -4.26 19.78
CA GLN A 181 14.18 -3.79 20.23
C GLN A 181 14.48 -4.35 21.61
N HIS A 182 13.54 -4.24 22.54
CA HIS A 182 13.70 -4.72 23.91
C HIS A 182 13.93 -6.24 23.99
N CYS A 183 13.10 -7.01 23.27
CA CYS A 183 13.07 -8.47 23.39
C CYS A 183 14.11 -9.20 22.53
N PHE A 184 14.52 -8.61 21.41
CA PHE A 184 15.26 -9.32 20.34
C PHE A 184 16.44 -8.50 19.77
N ALA A 185 16.73 -7.32 20.33
CA ALA A 185 17.71 -6.36 19.78
C ALA A 185 17.48 -6.03 18.29
N ARG A 186 16.21 -6.02 17.86
CA ARG A 186 15.77 -5.76 16.47
C ARG A 186 14.77 -4.62 16.46
N SER A 187 15.20 -3.42 16.10
CA SER A 187 14.32 -2.26 16.12
C SER A 187 13.28 -2.26 14.99
N ALA A 188 11.99 -2.11 15.34
CA ALA A 188 10.92 -1.88 14.38
C ALA A 188 11.06 -0.51 13.70
N ASN A 189 11.60 0.51 14.40
CA ASN A 189 11.89 1.84 13.86
C ASN A 189 13.13 1.86 12.94
N ARG A 190 13.87 0.74 12.90
CA ARG A 190 15.01 0.50 12.01
C ARG A 190 14.71 -0.55 10.93
N GLY A 191 13.44 -0.91 10.75
CA GLY A 191 13.00 -1.86 9.72
C GLY A 191 13.12 -3.33 10.07
N ALA A 192 13.63 -3.69 11.27
CA ALA A 192 13.93 -5.06 11.68
C ALA A 192 12.90 -5.65 12.66
N CYS A 193 11.61 -5.34 12.50
CA CYS A 193 10.53 -5.82 13.36
C CYS A 193 10.50 -7.35 13.48
N ALA A 194 10.60 -7.89 14.71
CA ALA A 194 10.52 -9.33 15.00
C ALA A 194 9.10 -9.86 15.12
N GLN A 195 8.06 -9.03 14.89
CA GLN A 195 6.65 -9.40 14.98
C GLN A 195 6.25 -9.94 16.38
N PHE A 196 6.75 -9.34 17.46
CA PHE A 196 6.41 -9.67 18.85
C PHE A 196 4.89 -9.83 19.06
N CYS A 197 4.08 -8.96 18.44
CA CYS A 197 2.61 -9.00 18.51
C CYS A 197 1.96 -10.23 17.85
N ARG A 198 2.73 -11.10 17.21
CA ARG A 198 2.25 -12.35 16.60
C ARG A 198 2.62 -13.60 17.39
N LEU A 199 3.30 -13.43 18.52
CA LEU A 199 3.56 -14.52 19.45
C LEU A 199 2.27 -14.96 20.14
N ALA A 200 2.25 -16.19 20.62
CA ALA A 200 1.24 -16.68 21.54
C ALA A 200 1.58 -16.25 22.97
N PHE A 201 0.57 -15.93 23.76
CA PHE A 201 0.69 -15.46 25.14
C PHE A 201 -0.33 -16.17 26.04
N ASP A 202 0.10 -16.46 27.25
CA ASP A 202 -0.83 -16.64 28.36
C ASP A 202 -1.19 -15.26 28.94
N LEU A 203 -2.47 -15.02 29.23
CA LEU A 203 -2.92 -13.86 29.98
C LEU A 203 -3.08 -14.27 31.45
N VAL A 204 -2.32 -13.62 32.32
CA VAL A 204 -2.24 -13.96 33.76
C VAL A 204 -2.70 -12.79 34.56
N ASP A 205 -3.47 -13.04 35.64
CA ASP A 205 -3.94 -12.03 36.57
C ASP A 205 -2.94 -11.77 37.73
N ALA A 206 -3.29 -10.82 38.63
CA ALA A 206 -2.43 -10.43 39.75
C ALA A 206 -2.14 -11.56 40.73
N ASP A 207 -3.00 -12.58 40.83
CA ASP A 207 -2.81 -13.74 41.71
C ASP A 207 -2.01 -14.85 41.03
N GLY A 208 -1.55 -14.64 39.78
CA GLY A 208 -0.83 -15.64 38.96
C GLY A 208 -1.74 -16.65 38.26
N LYS A 209 -3.05 -16.45 38.27
CA LYS A 209 -4.01 -17.31 37.59
C LYS A 209 -4.00 -17.06 36.08
N VAL A 210 -3.87 -18.11 35.31
CA VAL A 210 -4.02 -18.04 33.83
C VAL A 210 -5.50 -17.82 33.50
N VAL A 211 -5.80 -16.68 32.88
CA VAL A 211 -7.15 -16.25 32.47
C VAL A 211 -7.45 -16.67 31.05
N VAL A 212 -6.45 -16.55 30.14
CA VAL A 212 -6.48 -17.03 28.76
C VAL A 212 -5.16 -17.72 28.49
N ARG A 213 -5.20 -18.89 27.83
CA ARG A 213 -4.00 -19.69 27.57
C ARG A 213 -3.70 -19.75 26.08
N ASP A 214 -2.40 -19.59 25.76
CA ASP A 214 -1.81 -19.85 24.43
C ASP A 214 -2.57 -19.21 23.26
N LYS A 215 -2.86 -17.88 23.36
CA LYS A 215 -3.56 -17.11 22.32
C LYS A 215 -2.72 -15.96 21.81
N HIS A 216 -2.93 -15.61 20.54
CA HIS A 216 -2.25 -14.49 19.86
C HIS A 216 -2.92 -13.15 20.22
N LEU A 217 -2.94 -12.78 21.50
CA LEU A 217 -3.75 -11.70 22.08
C LEU A 217 -3.47 -10.29 21.53
N LEU A 218 -2.34 -10.10 20.85
CA LEU A 218 -1.98 -8.86 20.17
C LEU A 218 -2.13 -8.98 18.63
N SER A 219 -2.60 -10.13 18.11
CA SER A 219 -2.76 -10.33 16.66
C SER A 219 -4.09 -9.75 16.18
N LEU A 220 -4.05 -9.04 15.05
CA LEU A 220 -5.21 -8.40 14.43
C LEU A 220 -5.53 -9.04 13.08
N LYS A 221 -6.81 -8.96 12.68
CA LYS A 221 -7.29 -9.16 11.32
C LYS A 221 -6.63 -8.18 10.35
N ASP A 222 -6.73 -8.43 9.06
CA ASP A 222 -6.21 -7.54 8.04
C ASP A 222 -7.24 -6.43 7.70
N MET A 223 -6.74 -5.24 7.38
CA MET A 223 -7.59 -4.12 6.98
C MET A 223 -8.20 -4.37 5.61
N ASN A 224 -9.48 -4.06 5.45
CA ASN A 224 -10.16 -3.93 4.17
C ASN A 224 -11.22 -2.81 4.24
N ARG A 225 -10.89 -1.65 3.68
CA ARG A 225 -11.75 -0.45 3.65
C ARG A 225 -12.37 -0.20 2.27
N SER A 226 -12.43 -1.22 1.42
CA SER A 226 -12.92 -1.07 0.04
C SER A 226 -14.38 -0.62 -0.05
N ALA A 227 -15.21 -0.96 0.93
CA ALA A 227 -16.59 -0.49 1.01
C ALA A 227 -16.73 0.96 1.53
N ALA A 228 -15.67 1.53 2.09
CA ALA A 228 -15.66 2.86 2.71
C ALA A 228 -14.92 3.93 1.88
N LEU A 229 -14.46 3.60 0.66
CA LEU A 229 -13.64 4.51 -0.16
C LEU A 229 -14.34 5.85 -0.41
N GLU A 230 -15.64 5.84 -0.69
CA GLU A 230 -16.41 7.06 -0.97
C GLU A 230 -16.51 7.96 0.28
N GLN A 231 -16.77 7.39 1.47
CA GLN A 231 -16.76 8.16 2.71
C GLN A 231 -15.37 8.70 3.05
N MET A 232 -14.30 7.97 2.70
CA MET A 232 -12.93 8.44 2.90
C MET A 232 -12.56 9.57 1.93
N LEU A 233 -13.06 9.56 0.68
CA LEU A 233 -12.97 10.70 -0.25
C LEU A 233 -13.65 11.93 0.33
N ASP A 234 -14.89 11.78 0.84
CA ASP A 234 -15.66 12.86 1.46
C ASP A 234 -14.97 13.40 2.73
N ALA A 235 -14.20 12.57 3.44
CA ALA A 235 -13.38 12.97 4.58
C ALA A 235 -12.07 13.68 4.18
N GLY A 236 -11.76 13.79 2.88
CA GLY A 236 -10.58 14.49 2.36
C GLY A 236 -9.36 13.62 2.09
N VAL A 237 -9.49 12.28 2.09
CA VAL A 237 -8.40 11.38 1.67
C VAL A 237 -8.25 11.43 0.15
N VAL A 238 -7.03 11.69 -0.33
CA VAL A 238 -6.71 11.79 -1.76
C VAL A 238 -5.70 10.73 -2.24
N SER A 239 -5.07 10.02 -1.31
CA SER A 239 -4.16 8.90 -1.62
C SER A 239 -4.55 7.65 -0.81
N PHE A 240 -4.84 6.55 -1.50
CA PHE A 240 -5.30 5.28 -0.95
C PHE A 240 -4.18 4.25 -1.00
N LYS A 241 -3.61 3.92 0.16
CA LYS A 241 -2.42 3.07 0.27
C LYS A 241 -2.76 1.62 0.59
N ILE A 242 -2.22 0.73 -0.21
CA ILE A 242 -2.24 -0.73 0.02
C ILE A 242 -0.98 -1.12 0.80
N GLU A 243 -1.11 -1.83 1.93
CA GLU A 243 0.02 -2.44 2.64
C GLU A 243 0.38 -3.78 2.02
N GLY A 244 1.70 -4.06 1.87
CA GLY A 244 2.09 -5.37 1.33
C GLY A 244 3.47 -5.47 0.69
N ARG A 245 4.47 -4.67 1.07
CA ARG A 245 5.83 -4.71 0.45
C ARG A 245 6.55 -6.07 0.50
N LEU A 246 6.15 -6.98 1.39
CA LEU A 246 6.71 -8.34 1.48
C LEU A 246 5.75 -9.40 0.90
N LYS A 247 4.71 -8.97 0.18
CA LYS A 247 3.73 -9.86 -0.43
C LYS A 247 4.16 -10.31 -1.82
N GLU A 248 3.64 -11.44 -2.25
CA GLU A 248 3.87 -12.01 -3.58
C GLU A 248 3.19 -11.17 -4.68
N ASN A 249 3.68 -11.30 -5.91
CA ASN A 249 3.16 -10.57 -7.06
C ASN A 249 1.65 -10.78 -7.27
N SER A 250 1.16 -12.00 -7.08
CA SER A 250 -0.27 -12.33 -7.19
C SER A 250 -1.14 -11.52 -6.22
N TYR A 251 -0.68 -11.32 -4.98
CA TYR A 251 -1.36 -10.45 -4.03
C TYR A 251 -1.42 -9.00 -4.53
N VAL A 252 -0.30 -8.48 -5.04
CA VAL A 252 -0.23 -7.08 -5.51
C VAL A 252 -1.11 -6.88 -6.74
N LYS A 253 -1.05 -7.75 -7.74
CA LYS A 253 -1.95 -7.74 -8.90
C LYS A 253 -3.42 -7.72 -8.50
N ASN A 254 -3.80 -8.69 -7.66
CA ASN A 254 -5.18 -8.90 -7.24
C ASN A 254 -5.74 -7.70 -6.47
N VAL A 255 -5.04 -7.26 -5.43
CA VAL A 255 -5.53 -6.19 -4.55
C VAL A 255 -5.52 -4.85 -5.27
N THR A 256 -4.48 -4.55 -6.07
CA THR A 256 -4.42 -3.30 -6.85
C THR A 256 -5.54 -3.23 -7.87
N ALA A 257 -5.77 -4.30 -8.66
CA ALA A 257 -6.86 -4.35 -9.64
C ALA A 257 -8.24 -4.21 -8.96
N TYR A 258 -8.43 -4.84 -7.79
CA TYR A 258 -9.67 -4.72 -7.04
C TYR A 258 -9.98 -3.28 -6.61
N TYR A 259 -9.00 -2.61 -5.98
CA TYR A 259 -9.18 -1.22 -5.56
C TYR A 259 -9.32 -0.26 -6.74
N ARG A 260 -8.61 -0.52 -7.86
CA ARG A 260 -8.76 0.25 -9.08
C ARG A 260 -10.18 0.18 -9.61
N ASN A 261 -10.75 -1.01 -9.73
CA ASN A 261 -12.13 -1.19 -10.19
C ASN A 261 -13.12 -0.43 -9.27
N ARG A 262 -12.94 -0.53 -7.94
CA ARG A 262 -13.81 0.18 -6.98
C ARG A 262 -13.72 1.70 -7.10
N LEU A 263 -12.51 2.24 -7.29
CA LEU A 263 -12.32 3.69 -7.50
C LEU A 263 -12.89 4.14 -8.85
N ASP A 264 -12.71 3.37 -9.92
CA ASP A 264 -13.26 3.70 -11.24
C ASP A 264 -14.81 3.68 -11.25
N GLU A 265 -15.44 2.75 -10.51
CA GLU A 265 -16.90 2.75 -10.28
C GLU A 265 -17.37 4.04 -9.57
N ILE A 266 -16.58 4.55 -8.60
CA ILE A 266 -16.89 5.82 -7.91
C ILE A 266 -16.72 6.99 -8.88
N PHE A 267 -15.61 7.06 -9.63
CA PHE A 267 -15.34 8.17 -10.56
C PHE A 267 -16.36 8.26 -11.69
N ALA A 268 -16.92 7.13 -12.13
CA ALA A 268 -18.01 7.12 -13.11
C ALA A 268 -19.28 7.84 -12.61
N ARG A 269 -19.50 7.88 -11.29
CA ARG A 269 -20.64 8.54 -10.63
C ARG A 269 -20.32 9.92 -10.08
N ARG A 270 -19.01 10.18 -9.79
CA ARG A 270 -18.49 11.37 -9.12
C ARG A 270 -17.39 12.03 -9.97
N PRO A 271 -17.76 12.77 -11.02
CA PRO A 271 -16.81 13.34 -11.99
C PRO A 271 -15.91 14.44 -11.42
N GLU A 272 -16.15 14.89 -10.19
CA GLU A 272 -15.25 15.77 -9.44
C GLU A 272 -13.95 15.07 -9.02
N TYR A 273 -13.88 13.74 -9.10
CA TYR A 273 -12.69 12.94 -8.86
C TYR A 273 -12.19 12.29 -10.14
N VAL A 274 -10.87 12.27 -10.31
CA VAL A 274 -10.21 11.62 -11.47
C VAL A 274 -8.95 10.88 -11.01
N ARG A 275 -8.48 9.97 -11.83
CA ARG A 275 -7.18 9.30 -11.62
C ARG A 275 -6.04 10.30 -11.66
N SER A 276 -5.00 10.09 -10.84
CA SER A 276 -3.78 10.89 -10.90
C SER A 276 -2.80 10.45 -11.98
N SER A 277 -3.00 9.28 -12.59
CA SER A 277 -2.18 8.74 -13.68
C SER A 277 -3.02 8.41 -14.92
N HIS A 278 -2.37 8.07 -16.04
CA HIS A 278 -2.97 7.81 -17.34
C HIS A 278 -2.89 6.33 -17.75
N GLY A 279 -3.64 5.93 -18.76
CA GLY A 279 -3.59 4.59 -19.34
C GLY A 279 -4.67 3.64 -18.82
N VAL A 280 -5.03 2.69 -19.68
CA VAL A 280 -6.05 1.66 -19.44
C VAL A 280 -5.38 0.37 -19.00
N THR A 281 -5.93 -0.24 -17.97
CA THR A 281 -5.53 -1.57 -17.48
C THR A 281 -6.67 -2.57 -17.69
N ARG A 282 -6.33 -3.79 -18.07
CA ARG A 282 -7.31 -4.86 -18.35
C ARG A 282 -6.87 -6.16 -17.69
N PRO A 283 -7.12 -6.37 -16.38
CA PRO A 283 -6.82 -7.62 -15.71
C PRO A 283 -7.52 -8.80 -16.41
N GLN A 284 -6.81 -9.91 -16.59
CA GLN A 284 -7.34 -11.13 -17.22
C GLN A 284 -7.92 -12.11 -16.20
N PHE A 285 -8.29 -11.64 -15.03
CA PHE A 285 -8.91 -12.38 -13.95
C PHE A 285 -9.93 -11.48 -13.21
N VAL A 286 -10.81 -12.09 -12.41
CA VAL A 286 -11.75 -11.36 -11.55
C VAL A 286 -11.08 -11.09 -10.20
N PRO A 287 -10.76 -9.82 -9.86
CA PRO A 287 -10.07 -9.50 -8.61
C PRO A 287 -10.92 -9.83 -7.38
N SER A 288 -10.31 -10.52 -6.41
CA SER A 288 -10.95 -10.91 -5.15
C SER A 288 -9.94 -10.92 -4.00
N PRO A 289 -9.92 -9.90 -3.12
CA PRO A 289 -9.00 -9.86 -1.98
C PRO A 289 -9.12 -11.05 -1.03
N ALA A 290 -10.29 -11.66 -0.91
CA ALA A 290 -10.52 -12.83 -0.06
C ALA A 290 -9.69 -14.05 -0.49
N LYS A 291 -9.34 -14.16 -1.78
CA LYS A 291 -8.51 -15.24 -2.33
C LYS A 291 -7.00 -15.02 -2.13
N SER A 292 -6.60 -13.85 -1.62
CA SER A 292 -5.23 -13.56 -1.23
C SER A 292 -5.04 -13.71 0.28
N PHE A 293 -3.79 -13.62 0.74
CA PHE A 293 -3.46 -13.71 2.15
C PHE A 293 -4.28 -12.74 3.00
N ASN A 294 -5.07 -13.25 3.95
CA ASN A 294 -5.76 -12.47 4.98
C ASN A 294 -6.04 -13.32 6.23
N ARG A 295 -6.21 -12.64 7.39
CA ARG A 295 -6.59 -13.22 8.70
C ARG A 295 -8.06 -12.97 9.03
N GLY A 296 -8.91 -12.85 8.03
CA GLY A 296 -10.18 -12.18 8.11
C GLY A 296 -10.01 -10.66 7.95
N PHE A 297 -11.11 -9.96 7.64
CA PHE A 297 -11.07 -8.53 7.34
C PHE A 297 -11.77 -7.69 8.41
N THR A 298 -11.32 -6.43 8.53
CA THR A 298 -11.92 -5.40 9.39
C THR A 298 -11.72 -4.01 8.79
N ASN A 299 -12.65 -3.09 9.05
CA ASN A 299 -12.46 -1.65 8.84
C ASN A 299 -11.56 -1.01 9.92
N TYR A 300 -11.15 -1.80 10.92
CA TYR A 300 -10.42 -1.40 12.11
C TYR A 300 -11.25 -0.40 12.93
N PHE A 301 -10.75 0.82 13.15
CA PHE A 301 -11.48 1.83 13.91
C PHE A 301 -12.15 2.90 13.04
N LEU A 302 -12.30 2.69 11.74
CA LEU A 302 -12.81 3.71 10.83
C LEU A 302 -14.18 4.23 11.24
N PHE A 303 -15.07 3.34 11.69
CA PHE A 303 -16.41 3.66 12.18
C PHE A 303 -16.56 3.46 13.71
N GLY A 304 -15.46 3.60 14.45
CA GLY A 304 -15.45 3.41 15.89
C GLY A 304 -15.15 1.98 16.35
N ARG A 305 -15.64 1.63 17.55
CA ARG A 305 -15.40 0.33 18.19
C ARG A 305 -16.65 -0.56 18.10
N GLY A 306 -16.95 -1.11 16.96
CA GLY A 306 -18.13 -1.99 16.79
C GLY A 306 -17.77 -3.36 16.22
N GLU A 307 -16.61 -3.47 15.57
CA GLU A 307 -16.17 -4.70 14.93
C GLU A 307 -15.24 -5.51 15.82
N ASP A 308 -15.28 -6.83 15.66
CA ASP A 308 -14.20 -7.70 16.12
C ASP A 308 -12.98 -7.56 15.22
N ILE A 309 -11.94 -6.93 15.74
CA ILE A 309 -10.68 -6.65 15.05
C ILE A 309 -9.59 -7.69 15.36
N ALA A 310 -9.84 -8.61 16.29
CA ALA A 310 -8.86 -9.56 16.80
C ALA A 310 -8.73 -10.80 15.92
N SER A 311 -7.52 -11.36 15.89
CA SER A 311 -7.20 -12.66 15.30
C SER A 311 -6.42 -13.47 16.34
N PHE A 312 -7.13 -13.92 17.39
CA PHE A 312 -6.50 -14.53 18.58
C PHE A 312 -6.08 -15.98 18.35
N ASP A 313 -6.75 -16.69 17.45
CA ASP A 313 -6.49 -18.11 17.21
C ASP A 313 -5.32 -18.35 16.25
N THR A 314 -5.02 -17.40 15.38
CA THR A 314 -3.92 -17.57 14.42
C THR A 314 -3.33 -16.24 13.93
N PRO A 315 -1.99 -16.14 13.76
CA PRO A 315 -1.34 -15.06 13.04
C PRO A 315 -1.19 -15.36 11.55
N LYS A 316 -1.59 -16.57 11.09
CA LYS A 316 -1.47 -17.04 9.70
C LYS A 316 -2.72 -16.70 8.89
N SER A 317 -2.67 -16.94 7.58
CA SER A 317 -3.80 -16.70 6.69
C SER A 317 -4.92 -17.72 6.92
N LEU A 318 -6.16 -17.22 7.06
CA LEU A 318 -7.38 -17.99 6.96
C LEU A 318 -7.89 -18.04 5.51
N GLY A 319 -7.83 -16.92 4.79
CA GLY A 319 -8.35 -16.79 3.44
C GLY A 319 -9.87 -16.68 3.36
N GLU A 320 -10.46 -17.32 2.37
CA GLU A 320 -11.89 -17.25 2.05
C GLU A 320 -12.70 -18.30 2.83
N GLN A 321 -13.77 -17.87 3.51
CA GLN A 321 -14.68 -18.79 4.17
C GLN A 321 -15.48 -19.60 3.13
N MET A 322 -15.46 -20.92 3.21
CA MET A 322 -16.00 -21.81 2.20
C MET A 322 -17.30 -22.53 2.62
N GLY A 323 -17.51 -22.76 3.90
CA GLY A 323 -18.67 -23.43 4.43
C GLY A 323 -18.36 -24.35 5.60
N GLU A 324 -19.37 -25.09 6.06
CA GLU A 324 -19.24 -26.00 7.22
C GLU A 324 -19.15 -27.45 6.78
N VAL A 325 -18.43 -28.25 7.54
CA VAL A 325 -18.37 -29.70 7.39
C VAL A 325 -19.72 -30.32 7.73
N LYS A 326 -20.38 -30.91 6.76
CA LYS A 326 -21.64 -31.67 6.94
C LYS A 326 -21.39 -33.08 7.47
N MET A 327 -20.36 -33.72 6.91
CA MET A 327 -20.07 -35.14 7.16
C MET A 327 -18.58 -35.42 6.95
N VAL A 328 -18.04 -36.26 7.79
CA VAL A 328 -16.67 -36.79 7.67
C VAL A 328 -16.74 -38.28 7.41
N MET A 329 -16.14 -38.75 6.32
CA MET A 329 -16.05 -40.13 5.92
C MET A 329 -14.60 -40.59 6.01
N LYS A 330 -14.34 -41.91 5.80
CA LYS A 330 -12.99 -42.46 5.95
C LYS A 330 -11.92 -41.77 5.07
N ASN A 331 -12.30 -41.32 3.86
CA ASN A 331 -11.38 -40.80 2.84
C ASN A 331 -11.84 -39.48 2.17
N TYR A 332 -12.95 -38.88 2.63
CA TYR A 332 -13.42 -37.60 2.13
C TYR A 332 -14.26 -36.87 3.17
N ILE A 333 -14.40 -35.56 2.97
CA ILE A 333 -15.20 -34.63 3.77
C ILE A 333 -16.30 -34.05 2.87
N VAL A 334 -17.53 -33.93 3.37
CA VAL A 334 -18.64 -33.23 2.68
C VAL A 334 -18.83 -31.87 3.29
N VAL A 335 -18.86 -30.83 2.45
CA VAL A 335 -18.96 -29.41 2.87
C VAL A 335 -20.30 -28.82 2.43
N ALA A 336 -20.92 -28.04 3.33
CA ALA A 336 -22.11 -27.24 3.05
C ALA A 336 -21.72 -25.81 2.62
N GLY A 337 -22.51 -25.17 1.77
CA GLY A 337 -22.40 -23.73 1.57
C GLY A 337 -22.30 -23.24 0.12
N GLY A 338 -22.35 -24.16 -0.87
CA GLY A 338 -22.38 -23.80 -2.29
C GLY A 338 -21.07 -23.19 -2.85
N SER A 339 -20.07 -22.97 -2.02
CA SER A 339 -18.73 -22.56 -2.44
C SER A 339 -17.94 -23.75 -2.96
N THR A 340 -17.28 -23.60 -4.10
CA THR A 340 -16.57 -24.70 -4.76
C THR A 340 -15.08 -24.63 -4.48
N PHE A 341 -14.54 -25.70 -3.87
CA PHE A 341 -13.11 -25.97 -3.89
C PHE A 341 -12.69 -26.56 -5.23
N ALA A 342 -11.43 -26.39 -5.57
CA ALA A 342 -10.80 -27.01 -6.74
C ALA A 342 -9.68 -27.98 -6.35
N ASN A 343 -9.30 -28.83 -7.31
CA ASN A 343 -8.16 -29.72 -7.12
C ASN A 343 -6.87 -28.91 -6.90
N GLY A 344 -6.15 -29.24 -5.84
CA GLY A 344 -4.91 -28.54 -5.48
C GLY A 344 -5.10 -27.32 -4.57
N ASP A 345 -6.33 -27.00 -4.16
CA ASP A 345 -6.57 -25.95 -3.17
C ASP A 345 -6.00 -26.30 -1.79
N GLY A 346 -5.60 -25.29 -1.05
CA GLY A 346 -5.29 -25.38 0.38
C GLY A 346 -6.53 -25.04 1.20
N ALA A 347 -6.89 -25.91 2.13
CA ALA A 347 -7.95 -25.67 3.10
C ALA A 347 -7.40 -25.60 4.52
N CYS A 348 -8.08 -24.86 5.40
CA CYS A 348 -7.73 -24.79 6.81
C CYS A 348 -8.97 -24.60 7.67
N PHE A 349 -8.83 -24.84 8.97
CA PHE A 349 -9.85 -24.64 9.99
C PHE A 349 -9.20 -24.37 11.35
N ILE A 350 -9.98 -23.86 12.30
CA ILE A 350 -9.57 -23.75 13.70
C ILE A 350 -10.15 -24.96 14.41
N ASP A 351 -9.30 -25.73 15.09
CA ASP A 351 -9.70 -26.88 15.89
C ASP A 351 -10.34 -26.48 17.23
N ASP A 352 -10.82 -27.45 18.02
CA ASP A 352 -11.48 -27.21 19.29
C ASP A 352 -10.56 -26.59 20.35
N ASP A 353 -9.25 -26.77 20.22
CA ASP A 353 -8.23 -26.12 21.06
C ASP A 353 -7.90 -24.69 20.59
N GLY A 354 -8.47 -24.27 19.46
CA GLY A 354 -8.27 -22.96 18.85
C GLY A 354 -6.95 -22.82 18.11
N HIS A 355 -6.42 -23.91 17.54
CA HIS A 355 -5.22 -23.90 16.71
C HIS A 355 -5.59 -24.04 15.24
N LEU A 356 -4.81 -23.37 14.38
CA LEU A 356 -4.99 -23.48 12.93
C LEU A 356 -4.43 -24.78 12.40
N GLN A 357 -5.32 -25.61 11.85
CA GLN A 357 -5.00 -26.83 11.11
C GLN A 357 -5.14 -26.59 9.61
N GLY A 358 -4.25 -27.16 8.80
CA GLY A 358 -4.27 -27.00 7.34
C GLY A 358 -4.10 -28.33 6.62
N PHE A 359 -4.76 -28.47 5.47
CA PHE A 359 -4.61 -29.63 4.61
C PHE A 359 -4.74 -29.26 3.12
N ARG A 360 -4.20 -30.11 2.25
CA ARG A 360 -4.30 -29.95 0.80
C ARG A 360 -5.39 -30.84 0.24
N ILE A 361 -6.17 -30.32 -0.70
CA ILE A 361 -7.23 -31.03 -1.41
C ILE A 361 -6.65 -31.62 -2.69
N ASN A 362 -6.59 -32.97 -2.79
CA ASN A 362 -6.12 -33.61 -4.00
C ASN A 362 -7.19 -33.68 -5.08
N ARG A 363 -8.45 -33.95 -4.69
CA ARG A 363 -9.57 -34.12 -5.61
C ARG A 363 -10.85 -33.59 -5.01
N VAL A 364 -11.69 -33.03 -5.87
CA VAL A 364 -13.04 -32.54 -5.54
C VAL A 364 -14.06 -33.25 -6.45
N GLU A 365 -15.15 -33.73 -5.87
CA GLU A 365 -16.29 -34.32 -6.58
C GLU A 365 -17.59 -33.73 -6.02
N GLY A 366 -18.11 -32.69 -6.64
CA GLY A 366 -19.26 -31.94 -6.14
C GLY A 366 -18.95 -31.30 -4.78
N ASP A 367 -19.66 -31.70 -3.74
CA ASP A 367 -19.47 -31.24 -2.34
C ASP A 367 -18.49 -32.13 -1.55
N ARG A 368 -17.89 -33.14 -2.18
CA ARG A 368 -16.94 -34.07 -1.56
C ARG A 368 -15.51 -33.62 -1.80
N LEU A 369 -14.78 -33.42 -0.72
CA LEU A 369 -13.36 -33.09 -0.73
C LEU A 369 -12.53 -34.31 -0.34
N PHE A 370 -11.57 -34.68 -1.17
CA PHE A 370 -10.62 -35.77 -0.93
C PHE A 370 -9.25 -35.15 -0.55
N PRO A 371 -8.95 -35.01 0.75
CA PRO A 371 -7.68 -34.49 1.21
C PRO A 371 -6.49 -35.38 0.85
N GLN A 372 -5.30 -34.82 0.78
CA GLN A 372 -4.06 -35.61 0.67
C GLN A 372 -3.83 -36.49 1.90
N THR A 373 -4.09 -35.94 3.08
CA THR A 373 -4.12 -36.61 4.37
C THR A 373 -5.40 -36.21 5.06
N MET A 374 -6.17 -37.14 5.60
CA MET A 374 -7.40 -36.84 6.33
C MET A 374 -7.08 -36.00 7.55
N PRO A 375 -7.64 -34.77 7.66
CA PRO A 375 -7.48 -33.93 8.86
C PRO A 375 -8.38 -34.46 9.99
N GLU A 376 -8.01 -34.12 11.21
CA GLU A 376 -8.86 -34.31 12.39
C GLU A 376 -9.92 -33.18 12.45
N VAL A 377 -10.97 -33.34 11.64
CA VAL A 377 -12.07 -32.40 11.51
C VAL A 377 -13.38 -33.05 11.89
N VAL A 378 -14.29 -32.32 12.53
CA VAL A 378 -15.59 -32.81 12.95
C VAL A 378 -16.73 -32.13 12.19
N LYS A 379 -17.94 -32.71 12.27
CA LYS A 379 -19.15 -32.09 11.72
C LYS A 379 -19.40 -30.71 12.38
N GLY A 380 -19.74 -29.72 11.59
CA GLY A 380 -19.96 -28.33 12.04
C GLY A 380 -18.70 -27.45 11.98
N THR A 381 -17.52 -28.05 11.77
CA THR A 381 -16.29 -27.27 11.62
C THR A 381 -16.36 -26.35 10.39
N LEU A 382 -16.03 -25.06 10.58
CA LEU A 382 -15.98 -24.07 9.52
C LEU A 382 -14.66 -24.20 8.74
N LEU A 383 -14.75 -24.41 7.44
CA LEU A 383 -13.60 -24.50 6.55
C LEU A 383 -13.33 -23.19 5.81
N TYR A 384 -12.05 -22.90 5.66
CA TYR A 384 -11.54 -21.76 4.88
C TYR A 384 -10.62 -22.26 3.77
N ARG A 385 -10.54 -21.51 2.67
CA ARG A 385 -9.59 -21.71 1.58
C ARG A 385 -8.46 -20.69 1.70
N ASN A 386 -7.32 -21.11 2.19
CA ASN A 386 -6.14 -20.26 2.36
C ASN A 386 -5.24 -20.20 1.12
N PHE A 387 -5.49 -21.04 0.13
CA PHE A 387 -4.81 -21.06 -1.18
C PHE A 387 -5.76 -21.56 -2.26
N SER A 388 -6.01 -20.76 -3.31
CA SER A 388 -6.79 -21.14 -4.48
C SER A 388 -5.85 -21.41 -5.66
N ASN A 389 -5.70 -22.67 -6.04
CA ASN A 389 -4.80 -23.09 -7.10
C ASN A 389 -5.20 -22.55 -8.50
N GLU A 390 -6.49 -22.52 -8.78
CA GLU A 390 -7.02 -21.98 -10.03
C GLU A 390 -6.78 -20.48 -10.13
N PHE A 391 -7.17 -19.74 -9.09
CA PHE A 391 -7.01 -18.30 -9.02
C PHE A 391 -5.53 -17.87 -9.13
N GLU A 392 -4.63 -18.58 -8.44
CA GLU A 392 -3.19 -18.30 -8.52
C GLU A 392 -2.65 -18.50 -9.94
N ARG A 393 -3.13 -19.52 -10.65
CA ARG A 393 -2.79 -19.74 -12.07
C ARG A 393 -3.32 -18.65 -12.99
N GLU A 394 -4.55 -18.17 -12.78
CA GLU A 394 -5.13 -17.07 -13.54
C GLU A 394 -4.35 -15.77 -13.34
N VAL A 395 -4.09 -15.42 -12.08
CA VAL A 395 -3.35 -14.18 -11.73
C VAL A 395 -1.92 -14.22 -12.25
N SER A 396 -1.23 -15.38 -12.12
CA SER A 396 0.15 -15.55 -12.59
C SER A 396 0.27 -15.41 -14.11
N ARG A 397 -0.75 -15.82 -14.86
CA ARG A 397 -0.80 -15.68 -16.34
C ARG A 397 -1.22 -14.30 -16.80
N SER A 398 -1.84 -13.50 -15.95
CA SER A 398 -2.26 -12.14 -16.29
C SER A 398 -1.04 -11.26 -16.54
N SER A 399 -0.85 -10.86 -17.80
CA SER A 399 0.30 -10.08 -18.26
C SER A 399 -0.10 -8.91 -19.16
N SER A 400 -1.34 -8.43 -19.05
CA SER A 400 -1.82 -7.32 -19.86
C SER A 400 -1.09 -6.02 -19.50
N PRO A 401 -0.22 -5.49 -20.37
CA PRO A 401 0.47 -4.23 -20.11
C PRO A 401 -0.54 -3.07 -20.11
N ARG A 402 -0.26 -2.06 -19.33
CA ARG A 402 -1.01 -0.79 -19.35
C ARG A 402 -0.79 -0.10 -20.68
N LYS A 403 -1.82 0.54 -21.25
CA LYS A 403 -1.78 1.22 -22.55
C LYS A 403 -2.33 2.63 -22.42
N LEU A 404 -1.61 3.60 -23.02
CA LEU A 404 -2.10 4.96 -23.24
C LEU A 404 -3.00 5.01 -24.47
N ARG A 405 -4.15 5.64 -24.37
CA ARG A 405 -5.01 5.89 -25.52
C ARG A 405 -4.37 6.91 -26.44
N LEU A 406 -4.43 6.66 -27.76
CA LEU A 406 -3.77 7.47 -28.77
C LEU A 406 -4.77 7.88 -29.85
N ALA A 407 -4.84 9.17 -30.13
CA ALA A 407 -5.54 9.72 -31.28
C ALA A 407 -4.53 10.08 -32.38
N LEU A 408 -4.82 9.70 -33.62
CA LEU A 408 -3.97 9.94 -34.78
C LEU A 408 -4.67 10.86 -35.78
N SER A 409 -3.90 11.79 -36.38
CA SER A 409 -4.30 12.57 -37.52
C SER A 409 -3.25 12.42 -38.63
N PHE A 410 -3.69 11.96 -39.81
CA PHE A 410 -2.85 11.79 -40.95
C PHE A 410 -3.30 12.72 -42.07
N THR A 411 -2.45 13.64 -42.48
CA THR A 411 -2.80 14.73 -43.39
C THR A 411 -1.86 14.75 -44.62
N SER A 412 -2.36 15.26 -45.75
CA SER A 412 -1.48 15.64 -46.88
C SER A 412 -0.90 17.02 -46.62
N THR A 413 0.39 17.19 -46.96
CA THR A 413 1.10 18.49 -46.96
C THR A 413 1.40 18.92 -48.39
N VAL A 414 2.05 20.06 -48.59
CA VAL A 414 2.43 20.51 -49.95
C VAL A 414 3.29 19.47 -50.65
N ASP A 415 4.33 18.97 -49.96
CA ASP A 415 5.36 18.12 -50.52
C ASP A 415 5.32 16.66 -50.03
N GLY A 416 4.23 16.24 -49.35
CA GLY A 416 4.17 14.88 -48.79
C GLY A 416 3.04 14.66 -47.84
N PHE A 417 3.35 14.07 -46.68
CA PHE A 417 2.37 13.66 -45.65
C PHE A 417 2.86 13.97 -44.23
N ALA A 418 1.94 14.28 -43.34
CA ALA A 418 2.22 14.45 -41.91
C ALA A 418 1.38 13.48 -41.07
N LEU A 419 2.01 12.86 -40.09
CA LEU A 419 1.38 12.07 -39.04
C LEU A 419 1.51 12.78 -37.69
N THR A 420 0.38 13.14 -37.10
CA THR A 420 0.31 13.68 -35.76
C THR A 420 -0.31 12.62 -34.85
N ALA A 421 0.26 12.43 -33.68
CA ALA A 421 -0.25 11.56 -32.63
C ALA A 421 -0.33 12.31 -31.30
N ILE A 422 -1.48 12.22 -30.62
CA ILE A 422 -1.72 12.83 -29.31
C ILE A 422 -2.24 11.74 -28.39
N ASP A 423 -1.58 11.55 -27.26
CA ASP A 423 -2.04 10.59 -26.26
C ASP A 423 -3.01 11.24 -25.24
N GLU A 424 -3.61 10.41 -24.40
CA GLU A 424 -4.59 10.86 -23.38
C GLU A 424 -4.00 11.74 -22.27
N SER A 425 -2.67 11.80 -22.13
CA SER A 425 -1.98 12.73 -21.21
C SER A 425 -1.78 14.12 -21.82
N GLY A 426 -2.00 14.26 -23.12
CA GLY A 426 -1.81 15.48 -23.89
C GLY A 426 -0.42 15.61 -24.53
N VAL A 427 0.42 14.59 -24.45
CA VAL A 427 1.72 14.57 -25.15
C VAL A 427 1.47 14.37 -26.64
N GLU A 428 2.02 15.27 -27.45
CA GLU A 428 1.85 15.30 -28.89
C GLU A 428 3.19 15.12 -29.62
N ALA A 429 3.20 14.30 -30.69
CA ALA A 429 4.29 14.21 -31.62
C ALA A 429 3.79 14.33 -33.06
N MET A 430 4.52 15.06 -33.89
CA MET A 430 4.22 15.24 -35.31
C MET A 430 5.47 14.99 -36.14
N LEU A 431 5.30 14.22 -37.22
CA LEU A 431 6.33 13.98 -38.20
C LEU A 431 5.78 14.31 -39.60
N GLU A 432 6.49 15.16 -40.33
CA GLU A 432 6.25 15.44 -41.75
C GLU A 432 7.32 14.76 -42.58
N VAL A 433 6.91 14.11 -43.65
CA VAL A 433 7.81 13.40 -44.59
C VAL A 433 7.52 13.84 -46.01
N GLN A 434 8.56 14.22 -46.72
CA GLN A 434 8.47 14.47 -48.17
C GLN A 434 8.25 13.16 -48.92
N SER A 435 7.27 13.14 -49.83
CA SER A 435 6.92 11.96 -50.62
C SER A 435 6.17 12.40 -51.88
N GLU A 436 6.39 11.70 -52.97
CA GLU A 436 5.61 11.89 -54.19
C GLU A 436 4.12 11.58 -53.93
N LYS A 437 3.26 12.50 -54.34
CA LYS A 437 1.79 12.40 -54.15
C LYS A 437 1.15 11.83 -55.40
N ALA A 438 1.26 10.53 -55.61
CA ALA A 438 0.59 9.84 -56.71
C ALA A 438 -0.89 9.52 -56.35
N LEU A 439 -1.84 9.79 -57.26
CA LEU A 439 -3.22 9.42 -57.07
C LEU A 439 -3.40 7.90 -57.06
N ALA A 440 -4.22 7.41 -56.15
CA ALA A 440 -4.52 5.99 -56.02
C ALA A 440 -5.43 5.50 -57.16
N ARG A 441 -5.15 4.32 -57.70
CA ARG A 441 -6.01 3.66 -58.68
C ARG A 441 -7.23 2.97 -58.05
N THR A 442 -7.17 2.69 -56.76
CA THR A 442 -8.23 2.05 -55.96
C THR A 442 -8.29 2.71 -54.59
N PRO A 443 -9.47 2.78 -53.96
CA PRO A 443 -9.62 3.42 -52.65
C PRO A 443 -8.66 2.86 -51.59
N GLN A 444 -7.82 3.71 -51.01
CA GLN A 444 -6.77 3.33 -50.04
C GLN A 444 -7.17 3.53 -48.58
N ARG A 445 -8.23 4.28 -48.34
CA ARG A 445 -8.62 4.72 -46.98
C ARG A 445 -8.73 3.58 -45.97
N VAL A 446 -9.36 2.46 -46.32
CA VAL A 446 -9.53 1.30 -45.43
C VAL A 446 -8.18 0.64 -45.08
N ASN A 447 -7.34 0.46 -46.10
CA ASN A 447 -5.98 -0.09 -45.89
C ASN A 447 -5.14 0.83 -45.01
N LEU A 448 -5.18 2.13 -45.27
CA LEU A 448 -4.46 3.15 -44.52
C LEU A 448 -4.88 3.20 -43.04
N LEU A 449 -6.18 3.20 -42.76
CA LEU A 449 -6.70 3.11 -41.39
C LEU A 449 -6.21 1.85 -40.68
N GLY A 450 -6.24 0.70 -41.39
CA GLY A 450 -5.70 -0.55 -40.86
C GLY A 450 -4.19 -0.52 -40.60
N GLN A 451 -3.40 0.18 -41.44
CA GLN A 451 -1.96 0.35 -41.23
C GLN A 451 -1.66 1.31 -40.06
N LEU A 452 -2.36 2.43 -39.98
CA LEU A 452 -2.20 3.43 -38.92
C LEU A 452 -2.57 2.87 -37.53
N SER A 453 -3.51 1.92 -37.45
CA SER A 453 -3.93 1.32 -36.18
C SER A 453 -2.98 0.24 -35.64
N LYS A 454 -1.92 -0.15 -36.35
CA LYS A 454 -0.99 -1.24 -35.96
C LYS A 454 0.13 -0.73 -35.04
N TRP A 455 -0.14 -0.55 -33.77
CA TRP A 455 0.87 -0.11 -32.77
C TRP A 455 1.48 -1.25 -31.93
N GLY A 456 1.03 -2.48 -32.10
CA GLY A 456 1.65 -3.73 -31.61
C GLY A 456 2.07 -3.69 -30.14
N ASN A 457 3.35 -3.96 -29.87
CA ASN A 457 3.93 -4.04 -28.53
C ASN A 457 4.33 -2.67 -27.93
N THR A 458 3.91 -1.55 -28.53
CA THR A 458 4.15 -0.23 -27.94
C THR A 458 3.23 0.01 -26.74
N PRO A 459 3.53 0.96 -25.85
CA PRO A 459 2.65 1.30 -24.73
C PRO A 459 1.39 2.07 -25.15
N PHE A 460 1.15 2.24 -26.43
CA PHE A 460 0.03 3.00 -26.99
C PHE A 460 -1.06 2.07 -27.55
N GLU A 461 -2.32 2.51 -27.43
CA GLU A 461 -3.50 1.88 -28.03
C GLU A 461 -4.27 2.94 -28.83
N VAL A 462 -4.34 2.77 -30.13
CA VAL A 462 -5.04 3.71 -31.00
C VAL A 462 -6.56 3.62 -30.79
N THR A 463 -7.18 4.72 -30.44
CA THR A 463 -8.63 4.83 -30.21
C THR A 463 -9.34 5.65 -31.26
N ASP A 464 -8.65 6.57 -31.93
CA ASP A 464 -9.20 7.40 -33.01
C ASP A 464 -8.16 7.60 -34.11
N VAL A 465 -8.61 7.55 -35.38
CA VAL A 465 -7.76 7.81 -36.56
C VAL A 465 -8.51 8.70 -37.54
N LYS A 466 -7.99 9.88 -37.75
CA LYS A 466 -8.48 10.82 -38.75
C LYS A 466 -7.54 10.86 -39.95
N VAL A 467 -8.08 10.58 -41.14
CA VAL A 467 -7.37 10.77 -42.41
C VAL A 467 -8.00 11.95 -43.11
N LEU A 468 -7.23 13.04 -43.24
CA LEU A 468 -7.68 14.34 -43.74
C LEU A 468 -6.93 14.63 -45.06
N PHE A 469 -7.43 14.05 -46.16
CA PHE A 469 -6.89 14.24 -47.52
C PHE A 469 -7.91 14.96 -48.38
N ASP A 470 -7.41 15.75 -49.28
CA ASP A 470 -8.12 16.41 -50.38
C ASP A 470 -8.41 15.44 -51.54
N GLU A 471 -7.51 14.46 -51.79
CA GLU A 471 -7.57 13.46 -52.84
C GLU A 471 -7.24 12.06 -52.25
N ASP A 472 -7.53 10.99 -53.02
CA ASP A 472 -7.14 9.63 -52.61
C ASP A 472 -5.73 9.31 -53.18
N TYR A 473 -4.74 9.35 -52.26
CA TYR A 473 -3.34 9.14 -52.62
C TYR A 473 -2.90 7.69 -52.43
N PHE A 474 -2.01 7.22 -53.32
CA PHE A 474 -1.28 5.98 -53.11
C PHE A 474 -0.12 6.22 -52.13
N ILE A 475 -0.16 5.58 -50.97
CA ILE A 475 0.85 5.72 -49.91
C ILE A 475 1.47 4.34 -49.66
N PRO A 476 2.77 4.16 -49.85
CA PRO A 476 3.45 2.90 -49.56
C PRO A 476 3.28 2.50 -48.09
N SER A 477 2.94 1.23 -47.83
CA SER A 477 2.79 0.72 -46.45
C SER A 477 4.08 0.83 -45.64
N SER A 478 5.25 0.80 -46.27
CA SER A 478 6.55 1.04 -45.63
C SER A 478 6.64 2.45 -45.07
N LEU A 479 6.23 3.47 -45.85
CA LEU A 479 6.25 4.86 -45.42
C LEU A 479 5.37 5.05 -44.15
N VAL A 480 4.14 4.51 -44.15
CA VAL A 480 3.24 4.56 -43.00
C VAL A 480 3.85 3.86 -41.78
N ALA A 481 4.51 2.73 -41.98
CA ALA A 481 5.16 1.98 -40.92
C ALA A 481 6.37 2.73 -40.32
N ASP A 482 7.14 3.40 -41.17
CA ASP A 482 8.30 4.21 -40.75
C ASP A 482 7.83 5.44 -39.97
N MET A 483 6.84 6.18 -40.49
CA MET A 483 6.26 7.33 -39.79
C MET A 483 5.71 6.94 -38.41
N ARG A 484 5.00 5.81 -38.31
CA ARG A 484 4.52 5.34 -37.01
C ARG A 484 5.64 5.03 -36.02
N ARG A 485 6.74 4.38 -36.47
CA ARG A 485 7.91 4.09 -35.62
C ARG A 485 8.52 5.38 -35.10
N SER A 486 8.81 6.32 -35.99
CA SER A 486 9.42 7.60 -35.64
C SER A 486 8.52 8.42 -34.69
N VAL A 487 7.20 8.49 -34.94
CA VAL A 487 6.27 9.19 -34.06
C VAL A 487 6.18 8.50 -32.72
N CYS A 488 6.22 7.16 -32.66
CA CYS A 488 6.27 6.41 -31.39
C CYS A 488 7.54 6.76 -30.59
N GLU A 489 8.70 6.78 -31.21
CA GLU A 489 9.98 7.15 -30.59
C GLU A 489 9.94 8.59 -30.07
N MET A 490 9.38 9.52 -30.85
CA MET A 490 9.21 10.92 -30.45
C MET A 490 8.30 11.05 -29.23
N LEU A 491 7.18 10.32 -29.17
CA LEU A 491 6.28 10.31 -28.01
C LEU A 491 7.01 9.79 -26.76
N LEU A 492 7.72 8.66 -26.89
CA LEU A 492 8.47 8.07 -25.78
C LEU A 492 9.55 9.03 -25.25
N GLU A 493 10.27 9.71 -26.16
CA GLU A 493 11.28 10.69 -25.76
C GLU A 493 10.66 11.91 -25.07
N LYS A 494 9.52 12.39 -25.55
CA LYS A 494 8.79 13.49 -24.90
C LYS A 494 8.31 13.10 -23.50
N HIS A 495 7.74 11.90 -23.31
CA HIS A 495 7.39 11.42 -21.97
C HIS A 495 8.58 11.40 -21.02
N ARG A 496 9.78 11.05 -21.52
CA ARG A 496 11.02 11.04 -20.73
C ARG A 496 11.51 12.44 -20.38
N THR A 497 11.46 13.38 -21.34
CA THR A 497 12.07 14.71 -21.20
C THR A 497 11.14 15.77 -20.61
N GLU A 498 9.84 15.64 -20.81
CA GLU A 498 8.82 16.63 -20.38
C GLU A 498 8.18 16.25 -19.03
N TYR A 499 8.55 15.11 -18.42
CA TYR A 499 8.03 14.71 -17.10
C TYR A 499 8.52 15.65 -16.00
N VAL A 500 7.59 16.25 -15.26
CA VAL A 500 7.88 17.21 -14.20
C VAL A 500 7.61 16.58 -12.84
N ARG A 501 8.64 16.56 -12.00
CA ARG A 501 8.53 16.12 -10.59
C ARG A 501 8.20 17.29 -9.68
N GLU A 502 7.50 16.97 -8.59
CA GLU A 502 7.27 17.93 -7.52
C GLU A 502 8.56 18.16 -6.71
N GLU A 503 8.87 19.39 -6.40
CA GLU A 503 9.98 19.76 -5.54
C GLU A 503 9.51 20.06 -4.11
N ARG A 504 10.39 19.79 -3.13
CA ARG A 504 10.10 20.15 -1.74
C ARG A 504 10.10 21.68 -1.58
N SER A 505 9.24 22.15 -0.70
CA SER A 505 9.30 23.55 -0.25
C SER A 505 10.49 23.75 0.70
N PRO A 506 11.15 24.90 0.67
CA PRO A 506 12.14 25.26 1.68
C PRO A 506 11.55 25.18 3.10
N LEU A 507 12.37 24.85 4.08
CA LEU A 507 11.97 24.91 5.48
C LEU A 507 11.66 26.37 5.86
N PRO A 508 10.46 26.68 6.38
CA PRO A 508 10.12 28.04 6.73
C PRO A 508 10.85 28.50 8.00
N ASP A 509 11.20 29.77 8.05
CA ASP A 509 11.71 30.40 9.27
C ASP A 509 10.61 30.46 10.35
N GLY A 510 11.02 30.30 11.61
CA GLY A 510 10.11 30.48 12.76
C GLY A 510 9.05 29.38 12.90
N LEU A 511 9.27 28.19 12.34
CA LEU A 511 8.42 27.03 12.59
C LEU A 511 8.47 26.67 14.08
N LEU A 512 7.32 26.62 14.74
CA LEU A 512 7.22 26.30 16.16
C LEU A 512 6.40 25.02 16.37
N LEU A 513 6.87 24.20 17.32
CA LEU A 513 6.15 23.08 17.88
C LEU A 513 5.53 23.50 19.22
N SER A 514 4.30 23.05 19.52
CA SER A 514 3.60 23.38 20.77
C SER A 514 4.26 22.73 21.99
N GLU A 515 4.77 21.53 21.81
CA GLU A 515 5.45 20.75 22.85
C GLU A 515 6.81 21.35 23.18
N LYS A 516 7.07 21.55 24.49
CA LYS A 516 8.35 22.05 25.00
C LYS A 516 9.32 20.94 25.39
N SER A 517 8.82 19.72 25.52
CA SER A 517 9.62 18.54 25.86
C SER A 517 9.19 17.35 24.99
N LEU A 518 10.16 16.63 24.47
CA LEU A 518 9.97 15.41 23.70
C LEU A 518 10.62 14.23 24.44
N ASP A 519 9.82 13.20 24.71
CA ASP A 519 10.30 11.94 25.28
C ASP A 519 10.84 10.99 24.19
N TYR A 520 11.30 9.80 24.60
CA TYR A 520 11.83 8.77 23.71
C TYR A 520 10.89 8.39 22.53
N THR A 521 9.57 8.65 22.65
CA THR A 521 8.60 8.33 21.60
C THR A 521 8.66 9.28 20.41
N ALA A 522 9.42 10.36 20.51
CA ALA A 522 9.72 11.25 19.39
C ALA A 522 10.78 10.66 18.44
N ASN A 523 11.45 9.57 18.84
CA ASN A 523 12.43 8.84 18.04
C ASN A 523 13.59 9.71 17.53
N VAL A 524 14.10 10.64 18.35
CA VAL A 524 15.23 11.52 18.02
C VAL A 524 16.54 10.75 18.17
N ALA A 525 17.17 10.37 17.05
CA ALA A 525 18.30 9.45 17.02
C ALA A 525 19.61 10.05 16.49
N ASN A 526 19.60 11.33 16.05
CA ASN A 526 20.78 12.03 15.54
C ASN A 526 20.78 13.51 15.90
N LEU A 527 21.94 14.15 15.72
CA LEU A 527 22.12 15.58 16.01
C LEU A 527 21.25 16.48 15.14
N LEU A 528 21.10 16.19 13.85
CA LEU A 528 20.30 17.01 12.93
C LEU A 528 18.81 17.03 13.31
N SER A 529 18.25 15.87 13.71
CA SER A 529 16.87 15.81 14.21
C SER A 529 16.71 16.55 15.53
N ARG A 530 17.70 16.47 16.44
CA ARG A 530 17.73 17.23 17.69
C ARG A 530 17.77 18.73 17.44
N GLU A 531 18.66 19.19 16.57
CA GLU A 531 18.76 20.60 16.17
C GLU A 531 17.49 21.12 15.49
N PHE A 532 16.87 20.29 14.65
CA PHE A 532 15.59 20.62 14.04
C PHE A 532 14.53 20.92 15.11
N TYR A 533 14.32 20.01 16.07
CA TYR A 533 13.32 20.22 17.12
C TYR A 533 13.68 21.38 18.06
N ALA A 534 14.96 21.54 18.39
CA ALA A 534 15.42 22.69 19.17
C ALA A 534 15.12 24.03 18.49
N SER A 535 15.33 24.13 17.16
CA SER A 535 14.97 25.32 16.38
C SER A 535 13.46 25.57 16.30
N CYS A 536 12.64 24.51 16.50
CA CYS A 536 11.19 24.62 16.63
C CYS A 536 10.73 25.00 18.05
N GLY A 537 11.66 25.32 18.98
CA GLY A 537 11.36 25.81 20.32
C GLY A 537 11.18 24.72 21.37
N VAL A 538 11.61 23.48 21.09
CA VAL A 538 11.67 22.39 22.06
C VAL A 538 12.91 22.54 22.95
N GLN A 539 12.75 22.47 24.25
CA GLN A 539 13.79 22.69 25.24
C GLN A 539 14.42 21.38 25.73
N ASP A 540 13.59 20.38 26.02
CA ASP A 540 14.02 19.08 26.51
C ASP A 540 13.77 17.99 25.48
N ILE A 541 14.83 17.32 25.01
CA ILE A 541 14.74 16.29 23.98
C ILE A 541 15.43 15.03 24.48
N SER A 542 14.65 14.00 24.80
CA SER A 542 15.18 12.68 25.15
C SER A 542 15.65 11.95 23.88
N PRO A 543 16.74 11.17 23.95
CA PRO A 543 17.19 10.34 22.84
C PRO A 543 16.17 9.23 22.53
N ALA A 544 16.21 8.71 21.29
CA ALA A 544 15.43 7.56 20.88
C ALA A 544 15.69 6.33 21.78
N PHE A 545 14.68 5.47 21.94
CA PHE A 545 14.76 4.24 22.72
C PHE A 545 15.93 3.34 22.30
N GLU A 546 16.23 3.33 21.01
CA GLU A 546 17.32 2.54 20.40
C GLU A 546 18.72 2.97 20.87
N LEU A 547 18.88 4.24 21.24
CA LEU A 547 20.17 4.78 21.76
C LEU A 547 20.29 4.62 23.28
N THR A 548 19.21 4.95 24.00
CA THR A 548 19.19 4.93 25.46
C THR A 548 17.82 4.44 25.94
N PRO A 549 17.63 3.11 26.08
CA PRO A 549 16.37 2.56 26.55
C PRO A 549 16.04 3.05 27.96
N PRO A 550 14.96 3.81 28.18
CA PRO A 550 14.54 4.18 29.52
C PRO A 550 13.98 2.97 30.29
N ALA A 551 14.17 2.94 31.61
CA ALA A 551 13.56 1.92 32.46
C ALA A 551 12.06 2.16 32.67
N ASP A 552 11.30 1.11 32.91
CA ASP A 552 9.88 1.11 33.29
C ASP A 552 8.95 1.91 32.36
N VAL A 553 9.28 1.99 31.06
CA VAL A 553 8.48 2.69 30.07
C VAL A 553 7.65 1.72 29.22
N PRO A 554 6.54 2.19 28.63
CA PRO A 554 5.77 1.39 27.69
C PRO A 554 6.57 1.00 26.45
N LEU A 555 6.59 -0.29 26.14
CA LEU A 555 7.18 -0.85 24.91
C LEU A 555 6.22 -0.77 23.72
N MET A 556 4.91 -0.69 23.99
CA MET A 556 3.87 -0.59 22.96
C MET A 556 2.71 0.28 23.45
N TYR A 557 2.14 1.04 22.52
CA TYR A 557 0.95 1.85 22.71
C TYR A 557 -0.13 1.39 21.72
N CYS A 558 -1.27 0.89 22.21
CA CYS A 558 -2.27 0.24 21.38
C CYS A 558 -3.66 0.85 21.56
N LYS A 559 -4.34 1.19 20.46
CA LYS A 559 -5.80 1.48 20.48
C LYS A 559 -6.59 0.16 20.68
N HIS A 560 -6.06 -0.97 20.20
CA HIS A 560 -6.53 -2.31 20.56
C HIS A 560 -6.50 -2.51 22.09
N CYS A 561 -7.53 -3.11 22.64
CA CYS A 561 -7.64 -3.38 24.06
C CYS A 561 -8.09 -4.83 24.28
N ILE A 562 -7.21 -5.66 24.85
CA ILE A 562 -7.49 -7.08 25.10
C ILE A 562 -8.76 -7.25 25.95
N LYS A 563 -8.96 -6.43 26.99
CA LYS A 563 -10.19 -6.48 27.80
C LYS A 563 -11.45 -6.23 26.97
N TYR A 564 -11.41 -5.28 26.04
CA TYR A 564 -12.54 -5.01 25.15
C TYR A 564 -12.82 -6.20 24.23
N SER A 565 -11.79 -6.74 23.58
CA SER A 565 -11.94 -7.87 22.63
C SER A 565 -12.39 -9.17 23.31
N LEU A 566 -12.11 -9.33 24.62
CA LEU A 566 -12.58 -10.46 25.41
C LEU A 566 -13.93 -10.20 26.12
N GLY A 567 -14.59 -9.07 25.84
CA GLY A 567 -15.89 -8.73 26.44
C GLY A 567 -15.81 -8.24 27.89
N TRP A 568 -14.64 -7.83 28.38
CA TRP A 568 -14.42 -7.41 29.78
C TRP A 568 -14.19 -5.90 29.93
N CYS A 569 -14.71 -5.11 29.03
CA CYS A 569 -14.55 -3.65 29.08
C CYS A 569 -15.38 -3.06 30.23
N SER A 570 -14.74 -2.43 31.22
CA SER A 570 -15.43 -1.79 32.36
C SER A 570 -16.37 -0.65 31.94
N ARG A 571 -16.12 0.02 30.80
CA ARG A 571 -17.00 1.08 30.27
C ARG A 571 -18.32 0.56 29.69
N SER A 572 -18.37 -0.71 29.29
CA SER A 572 -19.62 -1.37 28.88
C SER A 572 -20.37 -2.03 30.03
N GLY A 573 -19.93 -1.84 31.28
CA GLY A 573 -20.53 -2.45 32.47
C GLY A 573 -20.20 -3.94 32.64
N ALA A 574 -19.26 -4.48 31.87
CA ALA A 574 -18.89 -5.89 31.98
C ALA A 574 -18.18 -6.21 33.30
N ARG A 575 -18.57 -7.33 33.92
CA ARG A 575 -17.91 -7.84 35.14
C ARG A 575 -16.60 -8.54 34.75
N MET A 576 -15.51 -8.12 35.39
CA MET A 576 -14.19 -8.74 35.17
C MET A 576 -14.05 -10.00 36.07
N PRO A 577 -13.71 -11.17 35.51
CA PRO A 577 -13.55 -12.41 36.24
C PRO A 577 -12.15 -12.61 36.85
N PHE A 578 -11.34 -11.57 36.90
CA PHE A 578 -9.92 -11.59 37.28
C PHE A 578 -9.54 -10.35 38.10
N LYS A 579 -8.35 -10.39 38.73
CA LYS A 579 -7.74 -9.25 39.45
C LYS A 579 -6.70 -8.55 38.56
N GLU A 580 -6.72 -7.21 38.58
CA GLU A 580 -5.65 -6.41 37.94
C GLU A 580 -4.44 -6.24 38.90
N PRO A 581 -3.20 -6.08 38.34
CA PRO A 581 -2.88 -5.95 36.94
C PRO A 581 -2.90 -7.28 36.18
N LEU A 582 -3.15 -7.21 34.87
CA LEU A 582 -2.98 -8.31 33.93
C LEU A 582 -1.58 -8.28 33.33
N SER A 583 -1.00 -9.46 33.08
CA SER A 583 0.28 -9.62 32.41
C SER A 583 0.19 -10.62 31.26
N LEU A 584 0.85 -10.32 30.14
CA LEU A 584 1.11 -11.25 29.06
C LEU A 584 2.38 -12.04 29.39
N VAL A 585 2.32 -13.37 29.28
CA VAL A 585 3.46 -14.26 29.52
C VAL A 585 3.76 -15.01 28.22
N VAL A 586 5.01 -14.93 27.75
CA VAL A 586 5.49 -15.68 26.58
C VAL A 586 5.97 -17.07 27.03
N GLY A 587 5.99 -18.04 26.11
CA GLY A 587 6.42 -19.42 26.41
C GLY A 587 7.84 -19.56 27.01
N ASP A 588 8.71 -18.56 26.84
CA ASP A 588 10.05 -18.50 27.46
C ASP A 588 10.06 -17.87 28.86
N GLY A 589 8.88 -17.53 29.42
CA GLY A 589 8.72 -17.00 30.78
C GLY A 589 8.80 -15.47 30.90
N ARG A 590 9.14 -14.73 29.84
CA ARG A 590 9.12 -13.25 29.87
C ARG A 590 7.71 -12.74 30.12
N ARG A 591 7.59 -11.73 30.97
CA ARG A 591 6.34 -11.14 31.40
C ARG A 591 6.23 -9.68 30.99
N PHE A 592 5.01 -9.26 30.63
CA PHE A 592 4.72 -7.90 30.19
C PHE A 592 3.39 -7.44 30.83
N ARG A 593 3.49 -6.45 31.70
CA ARG A 593 2.32 -5.87 32.38
C ARG A 593 1.49 -5.04 31.42
N LEU A 594 0.18 -5.20 31.49
CA LEU A 594 -0.78 -4.40 30.76
C LEU A 594 -1.26 -3.22 31.60
N GLN A 595 -1.16 -2.02 31.06
CA GLN A 595 -1.70 -0.80 31.63
C GLN A 595 -2.84 -0.30 30.75
N PHE A 596 -4.01 -0.02 31.34
CA PHE A 596 -5.20 0.40 30.62
C PHE A 596 -5.56 1.85 30.97
N ASP A 597 -5.41 2.78 30.01
CA ASP A 597 -5.99 4.11 30.09
C ASP A 597 -7.40 4.09 29.49
N CYS A 598 -8.39 3.77 30.34
CA CYS A 598 -9.79 3.65 29.92
C CYS A 598 -10.41 4.99 29.49
N LYS A 599 -9.85 6.16 29.92
CA LYS A 599 -10.32 7.48 29.46
C LYS A 599 -9.96 7.71 27.99
N LYS A 600 -8.75 7.34 27.61
CA LYS A 600 -8.23 7.46 26.21
C LYS A 600 -8.48 6.22 25.37
N CYS A 601 -9.10 5.16 25.93
CA CYS A 601 -9.24 3.85 25.28
C CYS A 601 -7.90 3.33 24.72
N MET A 602 -6.86 3.38 25.53
CA MET A 602 -5.50 2.99 25.15
C MET A 602 -4.96 1.92 26.10
N MET A 603 -4.35 0.89 25.55
CA MET A 603 -3.62 -0.15 26.28
C MET A 603 -2.11 0.04 26.04
N LYS A 604 -1.32 -0.07 27.10
CA LYS A 604 0.14 -0.05 27.04
C LYS A 604 0.70 -1.40 27.47
N VAL A 605 1.78 -1.82 26.85
CA VAL A 605 2.54 -3.04 27.21
C VAL A 605 3.87 -2.60 27.79
N VAL A 606 4.16 -3.01 29.03
CA VAL A 606 5.37 -2.63 29.78
C VAL A 606 6.12 -3.90 30.19
N ALA A 607 7.45 -3.96 30.04
CA ALA A 607 8.24 -5.09 30.53
C ALA A 607 8.17 -5.19 32.07
N GLU A 608 8.19 -6.41 32.61
CA GLU A 608 8.31 -6.70 34.06
C GLU A 608 9.70 -7.21 34.42
#